data_0ebb4836eb55a78e23248254fafaa4ce
#
_entry.id   0ebb4836eb55a78e23248254fafaa4ce
#
_cell.length_a   1.000
_cell.length_b   1.000
_cell.length_c   1.000
_cell.angle_alpha   90.00
_cell.angle_beta   90.00
_cell.angle_gamma   90.00
#
_symmetry.space_group_name_H-M   'P 1'
#
loop_
_entity.id
_entity.type
_entity.pdbx_description
1 polymer ?
#
loop_
_entity_poly.entity_id
_entity_poly.type
_entity_poly.pdbx_seq_one_letter_code
_entity_poly.pdbx_strand_id
1 'polypeptide(L)'
;AGDANDRVKMNDVPESQVIPPKTIYESDNLNNEVFKFDPDQLKVDAKTFQFKGGGDEVGVTDALRGVKKWDAIKSGQIVVYEYADGRQFIADGHQRLGLAKRLKAEGQEVNLYGMKLREADGHTPAMARVTAAMKNIAEGTGTAVDAAKVLRVDAGKLSELPPRSNLVKQARAIVNLSDELFGMVINDVVPAKFAAVVGRLIPENAALQEAAMKVLARNIPDNEFQADAIVRQVIEAGYETKTTANLFGDEIVSQSYYVERAKLLDLAQKGLR
;
A
#
# COMPACT_ATOMS: atom_id res chain seq x y z
N ALA A 1 -13.89 -40.17 33.82
CA ALA A 1 -12.86 -39.18 33.99
C ALA A 1 -11.74 -39.53 33.02
N GLY A 2 -11.74 -38.93 31.88
CA GLY A 2 -10.75 -39.07 30.81
C GLY A 2 -10.19 -37.69 30.51
N ASP A 3 -8.94 -37.53 30.87
CA ASP A 3 -8.18 -36.30 30.68
C ASP A 3 -7.69 -36.24 29.25
N ALA A 4 -8.28 -35.35 28.46
CA ALA A 4 -7.87 -35.08 27.09
C ALA A 4 -7.03 -33.82 27.08
N ASN A 5 -5.71 -33.97 27.26
CA ASN A 5 -4.77 -32.89 27.08
C ASN A 5 -3.64 -33.34 26.17
N ASP A 6 -3.98 -33.78 24.94
CA ASP A 6 -3.05 -33.98 23.85
C ASP A 6 -2.69 -32.64 23.19
N ARG A 7 -1.90 -31.83 23.90
CA ARG A 7 -1.10 -30.80 23.27
C ARG A 7 0.10 -31.49 22.63
N VAL A 8 0.06 -31.72 21.33
CA VAL A 8 1.23 -32.10 20.54
C VAL A 8 2.30 -31.05 20.84
N LYS A 9 3.37 -31.48 21.51
CA LYS A 9 4.51 -30.63 21.80
C LYS A 9 5.22 -30.35 20.47
N MET A 10 5.56 -29.11 20.25
CA MET A 10 6.25 -28.62 19.03
C MET A 10 7.54 -29.38 18.69
N ASN A 11 8.01 -30.25 19.59
CA ASN A 11 9.23 -31.05 19.42
C ASN A 11 8.96 -32.44 18.80
N ASP A 12 7.71 -32.80 18.52
CA ASP A 12 7.35 -34.12 17.98
C ASP A 12 7.12 -34.12 16.46
N VAL A 13 7.31 -32.96 15.80
CA VAL A 13 7.28 -32.88 14.32
C VAL A 13 8.67 -33.25 13.80
N PRO A 14 8.79 -34.31 12.97
CA PRO A 14 10.08 -34.66 12.37
C PRO A 14 10.67 -33.44 11.65
N GLU A 15 11.96 -33.19 11.84
CA GLU A 15 12.69 -32.06 11.25
C GLU A 15 12.51 -31.95 9.72
N SER A 16 12.24 -33.07 9.06
CA SER A 16 11.92 -33.14 7.63
C SER A 16 10.54 -32.58 7.24
N GLN A 17 9.67 -32.27 8.20
CA GLN A 17 8.35 -31.70 7.94
C GLN A 17 8.25 -30.22 8.34
N VAL A 18 9.29 -29.66 8.97
CA VAL A 18 9.37 -28.23 9.22
C VAL A 18 9.88 -27.58 7.93
N ILE A 19 8.96 -27.16 7.08
CA ILE A 19 9.31 -26.29 5.95
C ILE A 19 9.70 -24.95 6.56
N PRO A 20 10.98 -24.54 6.51
CA PRO A 20 11.36 -23.21 7.00
C PRO A 20 10.56 -22.17 6.24
N PRO A 21 10.15 -21.05 6.89
CA PRO A 21 9.47 -19.98 6.20
C PRO A 21 10.40 -19.50 5.07
N LYS A 22 9.97 -19.73 3.83
CA LYS A 22 10.69 -19.25 2.65
C LYS A 22 10.81 -17.74 2.75
N THR A 23 12.02 -17.25 2.79
CA THR A 23 12.26 -15.82 2.66
C THR A 23 11.83 -15.38 1.25
N ILE A 24 11.19 -14.23 1.16
CA ILE A 24 10.58 -13.66 -0.06
C ILE A 24 11.56 -13.56 -1.24
N TYR A 25 12.87 -13.71 -0.99
CA TYR A 25 13.97 -13.48 -1.93
C TYR A 25 14.92 -14.66 -2.09
N GLU A 26 14.56 -15.83 -1.65
CA GLU A 26 15.28 -17.00 -2.14
C GLU A 26 14.89 -17.19 -3.59
N SER A 27 15.66 -16.55 -4.47
CA SER A 27 15.49 -16.53 -5.93
C SER A 27 15.39 -17.93 -6.54
N ASP A 28 15.90 -18.93 -5.85
CA ASP A 28 15.88 -20.33 -6.26
C ASP A 28 14.47 -20.95 -6.26
N ASN A 29 13.50 -20.31 -5.60
CA ASN A 29 12.15 -20.85 -5.50
C ASN A 29 11.11 -20.14 -6.36
N LEU A 30 11.43 -19.01 -6.95
CA LEU A 30 10.56 -18.36 -7.95
C LEU A 30 10.81 -18.93 -9.36
N ASN A 31 11.76 -19.84 -9.52
CA ASN A 31 12.13 -20.61 -10.72
C ASN A 31 12.06 -19.84 -12.05
N ASN A 32 12.03 -18.51 -12.04
CA ASN A 32 11.79 -17.66 -13.22
C ASN A 32 10.63 -18.16 -14.10
N GLU A 33 9.70 -18.91 -13.52
CA GLU A 33 8.61 -19.53 -14.23
C GLU A 33 7.51 -18.50 -14.49
N VAL A 34 7.27 -18.23 -15.74
CA VAL A 34 6.23 -17.32 -16.19
C VAL A 34 4.97 -18.12 -16.52
N PHE A 35 3.91 -17.87 -15.74
CA PHE A 35 2.61 -18.50 -15.94
C PHE A 35 1.75 -17.66 -16.88
N LYS A 36 0.91 -18.33 -17.63
CA LYS A 36 -0.16 -17.74 -18.44
C LYS A 36 -1.45 -17.76 -17.64
N PHE A 37 -2.16 -16.64 -17.59
CA PHE A 37 -3.41 -16.48 -16.85
C PHE A 37 -4.53 -16.04 -17.78
N ASP A 38 -5.70 -16.68 -17.62
CA ASP A 38 -6.94 -16.17 -18.15
C ASP A 38 -7.44 -15.02 -17.25
N PRO A 39 -7.68 -13.82 -17.78
CA PRO A 39 -8.17 -12.69 -16.98
C PRO A 39 -9.44 -13.00 -16.19
N ASP A 40 -10.34 -13.83 -16.73
CA ASP A 40 -11.64 -14.13 -16.10
C ASP A 40 -11.50 -15.03 -14.87
N GLN A 41 -10.40 -15.78 -14.76
CA GLN A 41 -10.11 -16.63 -13.60
C GLN A 41 -9.51 -15.86 -12.42
N LEU A 42 -9.02 -14.63 -12.64
CA LEU A 42 -8.38 -13.82 -11.62
C LEU A 42 -9.40 -12.96 -10.87
N LYS A 43 -9.29 -13.00 -9.54
CA LYS A 43 -10.08 -12.21 -8.60
C LYS A 43 -9.30 -11.01 -8.09
N VAL A 44 -10.04 -10.05 -7.54
CA VAL A 44 -9.49 -8.81 -6.97
C VAL A 44 -9.85 -8.75 -5.49
N ASP A 45 -8.87 -8.47 -4.64
CA ASP A 45 -9.05 -8.16 -3.21
C ASP A 45 -8.12 -7.01 -2.82
N ALA A 46 -8.62 -5.79 -2.97
CA ALA A 46 -7.86 -4.58 -2.72
C ALA A 46 -7.40 -4.45 -1.27
N LYS A 47 -8.17 -4.99 -0.32
CA LYS A 47 -7.84 -4.92 1.11
C LYS A 47 -6.67 -5.85 1.43
N THR A 48 -6.76 -7.12 1.05
CA THR A 48 -5.72 -8.11 1.32
C THR A 48 -4.41 -7.78 0.60
N PHE A 49 -4.46 -7.35 -0.66
CA PHE A 49 -3.26 -7.07 -1.45
C PHE A 49 -2.84 -5.59 -1.46
N GLN A 50 -3.58 -4.73 -0.74
CA GLN A 50 -3.22 -3.33 -0.46
C GLN A 50 -2.88 -2.52 -1.72
N PHE A 51 -3.72 -2.55 -2.72
CA PHE A 51 -3.62 -1.64 -3.86
C PHE A 51 -4.76 -0.61 -3.86
N LYS A 52 -4.56 0.48 -4.59
CA LYS A 52 -5.53 1.56 -4.69
C LYS A 52 -6.86 1.04 -5.22
N GLY A 53 -7.90 1.19 -4.43
CA GLY A 53 -9.26 1.00 -4.89
C GLY A 53 -9.63 2.13 -5.86
N GLY A 54 -10.39 1.81 -6.86
CA GLY A 54 -10.84 2.82 -7.85
C GLY A 54 -10.50 2.39 -9.28
N GLY A 55 -11.25 2.93 -10.17
CA GLY A 55 -11.37 2.54 -11.56
C GLY A 55 -12.86 2.54 -11.90
N ASP A 56 -13.20 2.27 -13.14
CA ASP A 56 -14.57 1.97 -13.53
C ASP A 56 -15.03 0.62 -12.94
N GLU A 57 -16.25 0.20 -13.26
CA GLU A 57 -16.85 -1.06 -12.78
C GLU A 57 -16.00 -2.31 -13.08
N VAL A 58 -15.07 -2.21 -14.04
CA VAL A 58 -14.15 -3.28 -14.45
C VAL A 58 -12.74 -3.08 -13.87
N GLY A 59 -12.48 -1.99 -13.13
CA GLY A 59 -11.18 -1.68 -12.53
C GLY A 59 -10.19 -0.95 -13.46
N VAL A 60 -10.65 -0.43 -14.60
CA VAL A 60 -9.83 0.33 -15.54
C VAL A 60 -9.74 1.78 -15.10
N THR A 61 -8.53 2.30 -14.95
CA THR A 61 -8.27 3.71 -14.66
C THR A 61 -8.30 4.57 -15.92
N ASP A 62 -8.40 5.88 -15.75
CA ASP A 62 -8.39 6.85 -16.88
C ASP A 62 -7.15 6.70 -17.78
N ALA A 63 -6.00 6.35 -17.21
CA ALA A 63 -4.77 6.14 -17.95
C ALA A 63 -4.84 4.99 -18.98
N LEU A 64 -5.67 3.97 -18.72
CA LEU A 64 -5.84 2.81 -19.60
C LEU A 64 -7.16 2.84 -20.40
N ARG A 65 -8.02 3.81 -20.16
CA ARG A 65 -9.34 3.92 -20.81
C ARG A 65 -9.23 4.08 -22.32
N GLY A 66 -8.18 4.76 -22.82
CA GLY A 66 -7.92 4.95 -24.24
C GLY A 66 -7.26 3.79 -24.97
N VAL A 67 -6.84 2.73 -24.28
CA VAL A 67 -6.17 1.58 -24.90
C VAL A 67 -7.20 0.70 -25.60
N LYS A 68 -7.05 0.56 -26.93
CA LYS A 68 -8.02 -0.17 -27.80
C LYS A 68 -7.53 -1.55 -28.23
N LYS A 69 -6.25 -1.87 -28.03
CA LYS A 69 -5.66 -3.13 -28.47
C LYS A 69 -4.76 -3.70 -27.38
N TRP A 70 -4.90 -5.00 -27.14
CA TRP A 70 -4.01 -5.70 -26.23
C TRP A 70 -2.63 -5.88 -26.82
N ASP A 71 -1.61 -5.64 -26.00
CA ASP A 71 -0.21 -5.88 -26.32
C ASP A 71 0.43 -6.59 -25.13
N ALA A 72 0.67 -7.88 -25.25
CA ALA A 72 1.18 -8.72 -24.19
C ALA A 72 2.59 -8.31 -23.73
N ILE A 73 3.41 -7.77 -24.63
CA ILE A 73 4.78 -7.34 -24.30
C ILE A 73 4.73 -6.05 -23.48
N LYS A 74 3.94 -5.08 -23.91
CA LYS A 74 3.80 -3.78 -23.22
C LYS A 74 3.03 -3.90 -21.91
N SER A 75 2.19 -4.92 -21.75
CA SER A 75 1.45 -5.12 -20.51
C SER A 75 2.36 -5.49 -19.33
N GLY A 76 3.56 -6.05 -19.58
CA GLY A 76 4.47 -6.51 -18.55
C GLY A 76 3.92 -7.69 -17.75
N GLN A 77 4.66 -8.10 -16.74
CA GLN A 77 4.29 -9.23 -15.87
C GLN A 77 3.43 -8.80 -14.69
N ILE A 78 2.46 -9.64 -14.34
CA ILE A 78 1.64 -9.51 -13.14
C ILE A 78 2.16 -10.40 -12.01
N VAL A 79 1.70 -10.18 -10.77
CA VAL A 79 1.90 -11.07 -9.64
C VAL A 79 0.56 -11.62 -9.19
N VAL A 80 0.45 -12.94 -9.14
CA VAL A 80 -0.76 -13.65 -8.72
C VAL A 80 -0.49 -14.44 -7.45
N TYR A 81 -1.43 -14.42 -6.52
CA TYR A 81 -1.45 -15.27 -5.34
C TYR A 81 -2.53 -16.34 -5.49
N GLU A 82 -2.15 -17.60 -5.27
CA GLU A 82 -3.05 -18.75 -5.32
C GLU A 82 -3.23 -19.33 -3.92
N TYR A 83 -4.46 -19.32 -3.41
CA TYR A 83 -4.83 -19.98 -2.17
C TYR A 83 -4.79 -21.50 -2.30
N ALA A 84 -4.71 -22.22 -1.19
CA ALA A 84 -4.72 -23.68 -1.15
C ALA A 84 -5.96 -24.33 -1.80
N ASP A 85 -7.07 -23.60 -1.84
CA ASP A 85 -8.32 -24.01 -2.49
C ASP A 85 -8.36 -23.72 -4.01
N GLY A 86 -7.25 -23.23 -4.59
CA GLY A 86 -7.11 -22.94 -6.01
C GLY A 86 -7.63 -21.56 -6.44
N ARG A 87 -8.23 -20.76 -5.56
CA ARG A 87 -8.64 -19.40 -5.89
C ARG A 87 -7.43 -18.53 -6.16
N GLN A 88 -7.44 -17.79 -7.26
CA GLN A 88 -6.34 -16.92 -7.69
C GLN A 88 -6.73 -15.46 -7.59
N PHE A 89 -5.85 -14.67 -6.98
CA PHE A 89 -5.99 -13.24 -6.78
C PHE A 89 -4.82 -12.47 -7.34
N ILE A 90 -5.10 -11.32 -7.92
CA ILE A 90 -4.06 -10.41 -8.39
C ILE A 90 -3.41 -9.70 -7.19
N ALA A 91 -2.08 -9.77 -7.06
CA ALA A 91 -1.31 -9.03 -6.08
C ALA A 91 -0.63 -7.78 -6.68
N ASP A 92 -0.27 -7.85 -7.98
CA ASP A 92 0.18 -6.69 -8.77
C ASP A 92 -0.35 -6.77 -10.19
N GLY A 93 -0.72 -5.62 -10.75
CA GLY A 93 -1.23 -5.49 -12.11
C GLY A 93 -2.76 -5.47 -12.19
N HIS A 94 -3.47 -5.07 -11.13
CA HIS A 94 -4.93 -4.98 -11.10
C HIS A 94 -5.51 -4.08 -12.21
N GLN A 95 -4.84 -2.98 -12.58
CA GLN A 95 -5.24 -2.13 -13.71
C GLN A 95 -5.11 -2.86 -15.06
N ARG A 96 -4.05 -3.65 -15.21
CA ARG A 96 -3.85 -4.52 -16.39
C ARG A 96 -4.92 -5.61 -16.47
N LEU A 97 -5.30 -6.17 -15.32
CA LEU A 97 -6.41 -7.13 -15.24
C LEU A 97 -7.72 -6.50 -15.69
N GLY A 98 -8.04 -5.28 -15.22
CA GLY A 98 -9.24 -4.57 -15.66
C GLY A 98 -9.23 -4.32 -17.17
N LEU A 99 -8.12 -3.81 -17.73
CA LEU A 99 -7.97 -3.64 -19.17
C LEU A 99 -8.11 -4.95 -19.94
N ALA A 100 -7.49 -6.03 -19.45
CA ALA A 100 -7.55 -7.35 -20.07
C ALA A 100 -8.97 -7.89 -20.13
N LYS A 101 -9.73 -7.79 -19.03
CA LYS A 101 -11.14 -8.20 -18.99
C LYS A 101 -12.00 -7.41 -19.98
N ARG A 102 -11.81 -6.07 -20.02
CA ARG A 102 -12.54 -5.21 -20.96
C ARG A 102 -12.28 -5.60 -22.42
N LEU A 103 -11.01 -5.69 -22.83
CA LEU A 103 -10.65 -6.00 -24.21
C LEU A 103 -11.06 -7.43 -24.60
N LYS A 104 -11.02 -8.37 -23.65
CA LYS A 104 -11.54 -9.74 -23.87
C LYS A 104 -13.05 -9.75 -24.09
N ALA A 105 -13.80 -8.95 -23.32
CA ALA A 105 -15.24 -8.78 -23.52
C ALA A 105 -15.57 -8.12 -24.87
N GLU A 106 -14.67 -7.30 -25.42
CA GLU A 106 -14.74 -6.72 -26.75
C GLU A 106 -14.34 -7.72 -27.87
N GLY A 107 -14.06 -8.99 -27.52
CA GLY A 107 -13.76 -10.06 -28.47
C GLY A 107 -12.28 -10.21 -28.84
N GLN A 108 -11.37 -9.55 -28.14
CA GLN A 108 -9.93 -9.73 -28.39
C GLN A 108 -9.40 -10.98 -27.66
N GLU A 109 -8.40 -11.62 -28.25
CA GLU A 109 -7.63 -12.66 -27.57
C GLU A 109 -6.67 -12.00 -26.58
N VAL A 110 -6.89 -12.19 -25.28
CA VAL A 110 -6.12 -11.56 -24.22
C VAL A 110 -5.65 -12.60 -23.22
N ASN A 111 -4.35 -12.62 -22.97
CA ASN A 111 -3.73 -13.43 -21.93
C ASN A 111 -2.81 -12.55 -21.08
N LEU A 112 -2.81 -12.78 -19.78
CA LEU A 112 -1.86 -12.17 -18.85
C LEU A 112 -0.71 -13.14 -18.57
N TYR A 113 0.46 -12.60 -18.35
CA TYR A 113 1.64 -13.37 -18.02
C TYR A 113 2.27 -12.82 -16.74
N GLY A 114 2.81 -13.69 -15.90
CA GLY A 114 3.44 -13.26 -14.66
C GLY A 114 3.84 -14.39 -13.74
N MET A 115 4.26 -14.03 -12.53
CA MET A 115 4.64 -14.99 -11.51
C MET A 115 3.45 -15.37 -10.64
N LYS A 116 3.52 -16.61 -10.10
CA LYS A 116 2.51 -17.17 -9.20
C LYS A 116 3.16 -17.53 -7.87
N LEU A 117 2.60 -17.00 -6.80
CA LEU A 117 2.93 -17.35 -5.42
C LEU A 117 1.81 -18.23 -4.87
N ARG A 118 2.14 -19.43 -4.40
CA ARG A 118 1.14 -20.39 -3.92
C ARG A 118 1.20 -20.54 -2.40
N GLU A 119 0.03 -20.55 -1.78
CA GLU A 119 -0.10 -20.89 -0.36
C GLU A 119 0.41 -22.29 -0.07
N ALA A 120 0.17 -23.25 -0.97
CA ALA A 120 0.67 -24.62 -0.87
C ALA A 120 2.19 -24.71 -0.82
N ASP A 121 2.91 -23.72 -1.36
CA ASP A 121 4.38 -23.63 -1.33
C ASP A 121 4.88 -22.83 -0.11
N GLY A 122 4.00 -22.48 0.84
CA GLY A 122 4.33 -21.74 2.05
C GLY A 122 4.33 -20.21 1.88
N HIS A 123 3.88 -19.68 0.75
CA HIS A 123 3.74 -18.24 0.56
C HIS A 123 2.49 -17.71 1.29
N THR A 124 2.56 -16.46 1.74
CA THR A 124 1.45 -15.75 2.39
C THR A 124 1.00 -14.57 1.54
N PRO A 125 -0.21 -14.04 1.74
CA PRO A 125 -0.64 -12.79 1.09
C PRO A 125 0.30 -11.61 1.39
N ALA A 126 0.88 -11.56 2.61
CA ALA A 126 1.88 -10.56 2.97
C ALA A 126 3.15 -10.67 2.10
N MET A 127 3.62 -11.89 1.86
CA MET A 127 4.75 -12.14 0.95
C MET A 127 4.43 -11.72 -0.48
N ALA A 128 3.21 -11.98 -0.96
CA ALA A 128 2.80 -11.56 -2.29
C ALA A 128 2.78 -10.01 -2.42
N ARG A 129 2.33 -9.29 -1.38
CA ARG A 129 2.39 -7.82 -1.35
C ARG A 129 3.83 -7.30 -1.46
N VAL A 130 4.74 -7.90 -0.69
CA VAL A 130 6.15 -7.50 -0.70
C VAL A 130 6.80 -7.82 -2.05
N THR A 131 6.55 -8.99 -2.62
CA THR A 131 7.05 -9.36 -3.96
C THR A 131 6.57 -8.37 -5.01
N ALA A 132 5.28 -8.02 -4.99
CA ALA A 132 4.70 -7.02 -5.88
C ALA A 132 5.36 -5.64 -5.73
N ALA A 133 5.54 -5.18 -4.48
CA ALA A 133 6.17 -3.90 -4.18
C ALA A 133 7.64 -3.86 -4.61
N MET A 134 8.40 -4.90 -4.33
CA MET A 134 9.82 -4.99 -4.74
C MET A 134 9.98 -5.06 -6.25
N LYS A 135 9.09 -5.77 -6.95
CA LYS A 135 9.04 -5.77 -8.41
C LYS A 135 8.88 -4.35 -8.95
N ASN A 136 7.91 -3.58 -8.44
CA ASN A 136 7.70 -2.19 -8.84
C ASN A 136 8.92 -1.32 -8.59
N ILE A 137 9.59 -1.50 -7.45
CA ILE A 137 10.82 -0.77 -7.11
C ILE A 137 11.95 -1.14 -8.08
N ALA A 138 12.14 -2.43 -8.37
CA ALA A 138 13.17 -2.91 -9.30
C ALA A 138 12.94 -2.43 -10.74
N GLU A 139 11.68 -2.32 -11.16
CA GLU A 139 11.29 -1.78 -12.48
C GLU A 139 11.36 -0.24 -12.55
N GLY A 140 11.68 0.45 -11.45
CA GLY A 140 11.76 1.91 -11.40
C GLY A 140 10.40 2.61 -11.33
N THR A 141 9.32 1.88 -11.17
CA THR A 141 7.94 2.39 -11.01
C THR A 141 7.48 2.41 -9.55
N GLY A 142 8.31 1.92 -8.63
CA GLY A 142 8.01 1.85 -7.21
C GLY A 142 7.81 3.20 -6.55
N THR A 143 6.94 3.22 -5.56
CA THR A 143 6.55 4.41 -4.80
C THR A 143 6.97 4.30 -3.33
N ALA A 144 6.84 5.39 -2.57
CA ALA A 144 7.02 5.36 -1.12
C ALA A 144 6.04 4.40 -0.43
N VAL A 145 4.84 4.21 -1.00
CA VAL A 145 3.86 3.24 -0.52
C VAL A 145 4.36 1.81 -0.72
N ASP A 146 4.98 1.49 -1.86
CA ASP A 146 5.56 0.17 -2.10
C ASP A 146 6.67 -0.14 -1.11
N ALA A 147 7.60 0.80 -0.90
CA ALA A 147 8.65 0.64 0.10
C ALA A 147 8.08 0.51 1.53
N ALA A 148 7.04 1.26 1.88
CA ALA A 148 6.37 1.13 3.18
C ALA A 148 5.70 -0.24 3.34
N LYS A 149 5.08 -0.81 2.31
CA LYS A 149 4.52 -2.18 2.34
C LYS A 149 5.61 -3.21 2.67
N VAL A 150 6.80 -3.07 2.07
CA VAL A 150 7.94 -3.94 2.37
C VAL A 150 8.34 -3.82 3.83
N LEU A 151 8.59 -2.59 4.30
CA LEU A 151 9.08 -2.33 5.65
C LEU A 151 8.06 -2.68 6.76
N ARG A 152 6.77 -2.61 6.48
CA ARG A 152 5.72 -3.02 7.43
C ARG A 152 5.65 -4.54 7.62
N VAL A 153 6.09 -5.32 6.66
CA VAL A 153 6.18 -6.78 6.76
C VAL A 153 7.53 -7.19 7.35
N ASP A 154 8.62 -6.58 6.88
CA ASP A 154 9.98 -6.89 7.33
C ASP A 154 10.86 -5.63 7.28
N ALA A 155 11.10 -5.04 8.46
CA ALA A 155 11.98 -3.88 8.59
C ALA A 155 13.44 -4.17 8.20
N GLY A 156 13.88 -5.44 8.26
CA GLY A 156 15.22 -5.88 7.84
C GLY A 156 15.48 -5.69 6.35
N LYS A 157 14.43 -5.64 5.55
CA LYS A 157 14.50 -5.40 4.09
C LYS A 157 14.92 -3.98 3.70
N LEU A 158 15.11 -3.10 4.66
CA LEU A 158 15.57 -1.73 4.40
C LEU A 158 16.87 -1.69 3.58
N SER A 159 17.80 -2.63 3.79
CA SER A 159 19.06 -2.72 3.05
C SER A 159 18.89 -3.09 1.58
N GLU A 160 17.78 -3.70 1.21
CA GLU A 160 17.45 -4.09 -0.16
C GLU A 160 16.76 -2.96 -0.94
N LEU A 161 16.35 -1.89 -0.26
CA LEU A 161 15.73 -0.73 -0.88
C LEU A 161 16.80 0.29 -1.36
N PRO A 162 16.49 1.10 -2.39
CA PRO A 162 17.42 2.11 -2.90
C PRO A 162 17.90 3.05 -1.81
N PRO A 163 19.21 3.11 -1.51
CA PRO A 163 19.71 3.93 -0.40
C PRO A 163 19.52 5.42 -0.68
N ARG A 164 19.22 6.21 0.36
CA ARG A 164 19.11 7.68 0.33
C ARG A 164 18.07 8.26 -0.62
N SER A 165 17.17 7.45 -1.17
CA SER A 165 16.09 7.95 -2.02
C SER A 165 14.98 8.63 -1.19
N ASN A 166 14.30 9.62 -1.77
CA ASN A 166 13.13 10.24 -1.14
C ASN A 166 12.01 9.22 -0.89
N LEU A 167 11.90 8.22 -1.76
CA LEU A 167 11.00 7.09 -1.63
C LEU A 167 11.19 6.38 -0.29
N VAL A 168 12.44 6.02 0.06
CA VAL A 168 12.75 5.32 1.33
C VAL A 168 12.58 6.24 2.54
N LYS A 169 12.94 7.53 2.42
CA LYS A 169 12.73 8.50 3.51
C LYS A 169 11.25 8.64 3.87
N GLN A 170 10.40 8.78 2.87
CA GLN A 170 8.95 8.85 3.06
C GLN A 170 8.40 7.53 3.59
N ALA A 171 8.84 6.39 3.06
CA ALA A 171 8.40 5.07 3.50
C ALA A 171 8.67 4.83 4.99
N ARG A 172 9.86 5.18 5.48
CA ARG A 172 10.22 5.08 6.91
C ARG A 172 9.28 5.86 7.83
N ALA A 173 8.80 6.99 7.38
CA ALA A 173 7.84 7.79 8.13
C ALA A 173 6.43 7.20 8.04
N ILE A 174 6.00 6.79 6.84
CA ILE A 174 4.67 6.19 6.60
C ILE A 174 4.47 4.89 7.38
N VAL A 175 5.54 4.12 7.62
CA VAL A 175 5.49 2.88 8.44
C VAL A 175 4.94 3.14 9.84
N ASN A 176 5.12 4.33 10.40
CA ASN A 176 4.65 4.70 11.74
C ASN A 176 3.13 4.96 11.81
N LEU A 177 2.44 5.03 10.67
CA LEU A 177 0.99 5.23 10.64
C LEU A 177 0.25 3.95 11.01
N SER A 178 -0.93 4.06 11.62
CA SER A 178 -1.82 2.92 11.84
C SER A 178 -2.23 2.27 10.50
N ASP A 179 -2.75 1.03 10.54
CA ASP A 179 -3.20 0.33 9.33
C ASP A 179 -4.31 1.09 8.60
N GLU A 180 -5.22 1.71 9.34
CA GLU A 180 -6.30 2.51 8.78
C GLU A 180 -5.76 3.74 8.05
N LEU A 181 -4.86 4.49 8.68
CA LEU A 181 -4.25 5.68 8.08
C LEU A 181 -3.34 5.32 6.91
N PHE A 182 -2.64 4.19 6.98
CA PHE A 182 -1.91 3.66 5.84
C PHE A 182 -2.85 3.32 4.67
N GLY A 183 -4.05 2.80 4.95
CA GLY A 183 -5.10 2.62 3.95
C GLY A 183 -5.51 3.92 3.25
N MET A 184 -5.57 5.05 3.96
CA MET A 184 -5.81 6.36 3.35
C MET A 184 -4.69 6.75 2.36
N VAL A 185 -3.44 6.41 2.67
CA VAL A 185 -2.29 6.68 1.78
C VAL A 185 -2.33 5.78 0.54
N ILE A 186 -2.63 4.49 0.70
CA ILE A 186 -2.81 3.55 -0.42
C ILE A 186 -3.87 4.04 -1.40
N ASN A 187 -4.99 4.58 -0.89
CA ASN A 187 -6.10 5.07 -1.68
C ASN A 187 -5.94 6.53 -2.15
N ASP A 188 -4.79 7.15 -1.89
CA ASP A 188 -4.48 8.52 -2.30
C ASP A 188 -5.43 9.59 -1.70
N VAL A 189 -6.08 9.27 -0.59
CA VAL A 189 -6.89 10.23 0.18
C VAL A 189 -5.98 11.32 0.76
N VAL A 190 -4.80 10.90 1.25
CA VAL A 190 -3.70 11.80 1.60
C VAL A 190 -2.46 11.36 0.81
N PRO A 191 -1.87 12.23 -0.01
CA PRO A 191 -0.66 11.93 -0.76
C PRO A 191 0.49 11.47 0.15
N ALA A 192 1.24 10.45 -0.28
CA ALA A 192 2.31 9.83 0.50
C ALA A 192 3.33 10.84 1.07
N LYS A 193 3.69 11.87 0.31
CA LYS A 193 4.61 12.93 0.75
C LYS A 193 4.10 13.70 1.98
N PHE A 194 2.80 13.94 2.08
CA PHE A 194 2.20 14.64 3.22
C PHE A 194 1.93 13.70 4.39
N ALA A 195 1.50 12.48 4.13
CA ALA A 195 1.36 11.44 5.14
C ALA A 195 2.71 11.11 5.81
N ALA A 196 3.82 11.17 5.07
CA ALA A 196 5.17 11.02 5.62
C ALA A 196 5.51 12.12 6.64
N VAL A 197 5.00 13.33 6.47
CA VAL A 197 5.17 14.39 7.47
C VAL A 197 4.48 14.02 8.78
N VAL A 198 3.27 13.47 8.71
CA VAL A 198 2.54 13.00 9.90
C VAL A 198 3.31 11.89 10.60
N GLY A 199 3.70 10.83 9.90
CA GLY A 199 4.43 9.72 10.50
C GLY A 199 5.80 10.10 11.07
N ARG A 200 6.44 11.14 10.53
CA ARG A 200 7.71 11.69 11.03
C ARG A 200 7.54 12.53 12.29
N LEU A 201 6.55 13.41 12.34
CA LEU A 201 6.32 14.34 13.45
C LEU A 201 5.53 13.71 14.59
N ILE A 202 4.74 12.69 14.31
CA ILE A 202 3.86 12.00 15.26
C ILE A 202 4.08 10.48 15.14
N PRO A 203 5.23 9.94 15.60
CA PRO A 203 5.56 8.53 15.36
C PRO A 203 4.70 7.54 16.17
N GLU A 204 4.15 7.93 17.32
CA GLU A 204 3.58 6.98 18.29
C GLU A 204 2.15 7.32 18.78
N ASN A 205 1.59 8.47 18.38
CA ASN A 205 0.27 8.90 18.84
C ASN A 205 -0.78 8.72 17.74
N ALA A 206 -1.48 7.59 17.76
CA ALA A 206 -2.48 7.24 16.74
C ALA A 206 -3.65 8.25 16.65
N ALA A 207 -4.13 8.79 17.78
CA ALA A 207 -5.22 9.76 17.80
C ALA A 207 -4.80 11.08 17.16
N LEU A 208 -3.60 11.53 17.45
CA LEU A 208 -3.03 12.75 16.89
C LEU A 208 -2.68 12.58 15.40
N GLN A 209 -2.18 11.39 14.99
CA GLN A 209 -2.00 11.03 13.60
C GLN A 209 -3.32 11.11 12.83
N GLU A 210 -4.40 10.53 13.40
CA GLU A 210 -5.72 10.54 12.78
C GLU A 210 -6.23 11.97 12.59
N ALA A 211 -6.12 12.83 13.61
CA ALA A 211 -6.50 14.23 13.52
C ALA A 211 -5.73 14.95 12.42
N ALA A 212 -4.40 14.79 12.37
CA ALA A 212 -3.55 15.41 11.35
C ALA A 212 -3.89 14.91 9.93
N MET A 213 -4.09 13.60 9.76
CA MET A 213 -4.46 13.01 8.47
C MET A 213 -5.83 13.50 7.99
N LYS A 214 -6.82 13.66 8.88
CA LYS A 214 -8.14 14.23 8.53
C LYS A 214 -8.03 15.68 8.06
N VAL A 215 -7.20 16.49 8.72
CA VAL A 215 -6.95 17.89 8.29
C VAL A 215 -6.32 17.92 6.91
N LEU A 216 -5.29 17.11 6.67
CA LEU A 216 -4.62 17.02 5.37
C LEU A 216 -5.52 16.48 4.27
N ALA A 217 -6.42 15.52 4.57
CA ALA A 217 -7.36 14.97 3.60
C ALA A 217 -8.39 15.99 3.12
N ARG A 218 -8.86 16.86 4.02
CA ARG A 218 -9.84 17.92 3.69
C ARG A 218 -9.22 19.10 2.97
N ASN A 219 -7.97 19.42 3.29
CA ASN A 219 -7.26 20.57 2.78
C ASN A 219 -5.86 20.16 2.34
N ILE A 220 -5.78 19.52 1.17
CA ILE A 220 -4.51 19.04 0.62
C ILE A 220 -3.57 20.23 0.42
N PRO A 221 -2.42 20.28 1.13
CA PRO A 221 -1.47 21.37 1.00
C PRO A 221 -0.76 21.36 -0.36
N ASP A 222 -0.25 22.52 -0.78
CA ASP A 222 0.45 22.65 -2.06
C ASP A 222 1.84 21.98 -2.03
N ASN A 223 2.46 21.92 -0.83
CA ASN A 223 3.81 21.40 -0.66
C ASN A 223 4.04 20.84 0.76
N GLU A 224 5.20 20.19 0.95
CA GLU A 224 5.56 19.55 2.23
C GLU A 224 5.78 20.58 3.36
N PHE A 225 6.16 21.81 3.06
CA PHE A 225 6.34 22.85 4.06
C PHE A 225 4.98 23.25 4.68
N GLN A 226 3.95 23.41 3.85
CA GLN A 226 2.58 23.66 4.33
C GLN A 226 2.07 22.47 5.15
N ALA A 227 2.34 21.24 4.69
CA ALA A 227 1.97 20.04 5.44
C ALA A 227 2.64 20.00 6.82
N ASP A 228 3.95 20.30 6.90
CA ASP A 228 4.71 20.36 8.17
C ASP A 228 4.10 21.42 9.11
N ALA A 229 3.80 22.61 8.61
CA ALA A 229 3.18 23.67 9.40
C ALA A 229 1.78 23.28 9.93
N ILE A 230 0.97 22.65 9.11
CA ILE A 230 -0.35 22.14 9.53
C ILE A 230 -0.20 21.10 10.63
N VAL A 231 0.65 20.11 10.43
CA VAL A 231 0.83 19.01 11.41
C VAL A 231 1.37 19.55 12.74
N ARG A 232 2.33 20.48 12.72
CA ARG A 232 2.83 21.13 13.96
C ARG A 232 1.74 21.89 14.70
N GLN A 233 0.85 22.57 14.00
CA GLN A 233 -0.26 23.26 14.63
C GLN A 233 -1.29 22.29 15.24
N VAL A 234 -1.52 21.14 14.60
CA VAL A 234 -2.34 20.07 15.20
C VAL A 234 -1.70 19.54 16.49
N ILE A 235 -0.36 19.40 16.52
CA ILE A 235 0.38 19.00 17.72
C ILE A 235 0.26 20.06 18.82
N GLU A 236 0.49 21.35 18.50
CA GLU A 236 0.44 22.47 19.44
C GLU A 236 -0.96 22.68 20.03
N ALA A 237 -2.00 22.47 19.23
CA ALA A 237 -3.38 22.58 19.67
C ALA A 237 -3.77 21.50 20.68
N GLY A 238 -2.89 20.48 20.88
CA GLY A 238 -3.12 19.41 21.80
C GLY A 238 -4.48 18.76 21.50
N TYR A 239 -4.64 18.18 20.32
CA TYR A 239 -5.90 17.59 19.88
C TYR A 239 -6.34 16.54 20.88
N GLU A 240 -6.86 17.02 22.01
CA GLU A 240 -7.67 16.18 22.88
C GLU A 240 -8.89 15.83 22.08
N THR A 241 -9.01 14.55 21.72
CA THR A 241 -10.25 13.96 21.21
C THR A 241 -11.31 13.95 22.33
N LYS A 242 -11.62 15.11 22.85
CA LYS A 242 -12.88 15.34 23.49
C LYS A 242 -13.89 15.44 22.36
N THR A 243 -14.52 14.32 22.09
CA THR A 243 -15.81 14.23 21.40
C THR A 243 -16.84 15.04 22.17
N THR A 244 -16.67 16.32 22.23
CA THR A 244 -17.78 17.24 22.45
C THR A 244 -18.37 17.44 21.07
N ALA A 245 -19.45 16.71 20.84
CA ALA A 245 -20.36 16.99 19.74
C ALA A 245 -20.88 18.42 19.89
N ASN A 246 -20.11 19.38 19.42
CA ASN A 246 -20.61 20.72 19.19
C ASN A 246 -21.33 20.69 17.86
N LEU A 247 -22.65 20.83 17.93
CA LEU A 247 -23.58 20.84 16.80
C LEU A 247 -23.31 21.96 15.78
N PHE A 248 -22.31 22.81 15.96
CA PHE A 248 -22.03 23.97 15.14
C PHE A 248 -20.51 24.12 14.89
N GLY A 249 -20.01 23.50 13.86
CA GLY A 249 -18.95 24.02 13.00
C GLY A 249 -17.55 24.38 13.55
N ASP A 250 -17.26 24.34 14.85
CA ASP A 250 -15.99 24.77 15.42
C ASP A 250 -14.78 23.97 14.89
N GLU A 251 -14.98 22.71 14.55
CA GLU A 251 -13.94 21.88 13.93
C GLU A 251 -13.59 22.37 12.51
N ILE A 252 -14.57 22.85 11.77
CA ILE A 252 -14.34 23.39 10.41
C ILE A 252 -13.61 24.73 10.48
N VAL A 253 -13.94 25.57 11.43
CA VAL A 253 -13.29 26.89 11.62
C VAL A 253 -11.82 26.72 12.01
N SER A 254 -11.52 25.82 12.95
CA SER A 254 -10.14 25.55 13.35
C SER A 254 -9.29 25.01 12.21
N GLN A 255 -9.83 24.11 11.38
CA GLN A 255 -9.13 23.53 10.23
C GLN A 255 -8.83 24.57 9.15
N SER A 256 -9.78 25.43 8.82
CA SER A 256 -9.58 26.54 7.87
C SER A 256 -8.47 27.47 8.37
N TYR A 257 -8.46 27.79 9.66
CA TYR A 257 -7.44 28.60 10.28
C TYR A 257 -6.04 28.02 10.13
N TYR A 258 -5.87 26.71 10.35
CA TYR A 258 -4.56 26.06 10.20
C TYR A 258 -4.04 26.07 8.75
N VAL A 259 -4.92 25.86 7.79
CA VAL A 259 -4.56 25.90 6.36
C VAL A 259 -4.17 27.32 5.94
N GLU A 260 -4.92 28.33 6.33
CA GLU A 260 -4.60 29.73 6.00
C GLU A 260 -3.28 30.16 6.63
N ARG A 261 -3.03 29.82 7.91
CA ARG A 261 -1.79 30.13 8.58
C ARG A 261 -0.59 29.42 7.93
N ALA A 262 -0.73 28.15 7.53
CA ALA A 262 0.31 27.42 6.82
C ALA A 262 0.65 28.07 5.47
N LYS A 263 -0.36 28.52 4.71
CA LYS A 263 -0.14 29.25 3.46
C LYS A 263 0.56 30.58 3.66
N LEU A 264 0.19 31.34 4.70
CA LEU A 264 0.87 32.59 5.04
C LEU A 264 2.34 32.38 5.41
N LEU A 265 2.66 31.32 6.18
CA LEU A 265 4.04 30.97 6.52
C LEU A 265 4.86 30.58 5.29
N ASP A 266 4.28 29.84 4.35
CA ASP A 266 4.97 29.48 3.10
C ASP A 266 5.24 30.72 2.23
N LEU A 267 4.28 31.63 2.12
CA LEU A 267 4.47 32.90 1.40
C LEU A 267 5.54 33.78 2.04
N ALA A 268 5.56 33.89 3.38
CA ALA A 268 6.58 34.63 4.09
C ALA A 268 7.98 34.05 3.87
N GLN A 269 8.11 32.71 3.88
CA GLN A 269 9.39 32.05 3.62
C GLN A 269 9.87 32.23 2.16
N LYS A 270 8.96 32.23 1.20
CA LYS A 270 9.30 32.49 -0.22
C LYS A 270 9.70 33.94 -0.47
N GLY A 271 9.12 34.87 0.29
CA GLY A 271 9.47 36.30 0.20
C GLY A 271 10.80 36.67 0.85
N LEU A 272 11.39 35.77 1.68
CA LEU A 272 12.68 35.95 2.32
C LEU A 272 13.85 35.30 1.53
N ARG A 273 13.60 34.66 0.43
CA ARG A 273 14.59 34.11 -0.53
C ARG A 273 14.73 35.01 -1.74
#